data_04a053891bbcbf8208dbf3c3ea949373
#
_entry.id   04a053891bbcbf8208dbf3c3ea949373
#
_cell.length_a   1.000
_cell.length_b   1.000
_cell.length_c   1.000
_cell.angle_alpha   90.00
_cell.angle_beta   90.00
_cell.angle_gamma   90.00
#
_symmetry.space_group_name_H-M   'P 1'
#
loop_
_entity.id
_entity.type
_entity.pdbx_description
1 polymer ?
#
loop_
_entity_poly.entity_id
_entity_poly.type
_entity_poly.pdbx_seq_one_letter_code
_entity_poly.pdbx_strand_id
1 'polypeptide(L)'
;TTQMDTQTYEIAVDFMDTNPELVEMFLHPDDDTLHFKLCDLNVMDADISMILRGEKINAIVYENEDGTGYNIAYLSSVTNSSYAEQKVRQVLSAYSDSLTNQSLEAAGLDPDTVLHPFEVEDDDRASTEETTGSLLGVIVPFMLVVSLLMGTMYPAIDTTAGERERGTLETILTLPVTNQELIFSKFLTVGTIGVASALLNVLSMGGIGVYLYKLAAQTTSMVSKIQVSKFVPAILVCCLCILAFAVLISALSMCFCVFAKTYKEANNYITPLMLLVMFASFIGFMPNVTLTRNMALVPVANICLLIRDLLAFKFSFSSITIVLFSNVAYGIIAVLVLGKLYNSEAILFGDGTGNVQIFERRSNMIKGGVPSV
;
A
#
# COMPACT_ATOMS: atom_id res chain seq x y z
N THR A 1 18.92 18.73 13.25
CA THR A 1 19.13 18.24 14.63
C THR A 1 17.89 17.47 15.02
N THR A 2 17.85 16.21 14.63
CA THR A 2 16.85 15.24 15.10
C THR A 2 17.23 14.95 16.55
N GLN A 3 16.37 15.28 17.51
CA GLN A 3 16.42 14.70 18.83
C GLN A 3 16.27 13.17 18.63
N MET A 4 17.35 12.44 18.77
CA MET A 4 17.28 11.01 19.05
C MET A 4 16.66 10.90 20.45
N ASP A 5 15.40 10.45 20.52
CA ASP A 5 14.75 10.12 21.78
C ASP A 5 15.58 9.00 22.42
N THR A 6 16.28 9.33 23.50
CA THR A 6 16.93 8.37 24.37
C THR A 6 15.85 7.51 24.99
N GLN A 7 15.72 6.28 24.52
CA GLN A 7 14.74 5.33 25.06
C GLN A 7 15.34 4.66 26.30
N THR A 8 14.70 4.90 27.44
CA THR A 8 15.07 4.26 28.71
C THR A 8 14.14 3.07 28.96
N TYR A 9 14.71 1.88 29.16
CA TYR A 9 13.95 0.68 29.50
C TYR A 9 14.19 0.30 30.96
N GLU A 10 13.11 0.11 31.74
CA GLU A 10 13.18 -0.41 33.10
C GLU A 10 13.20 -1.94 33.07
N ILE A 11 14.29 -2.56 33.55
CA ILE A 11 14.53 -4.00 33.52
C ILE A 11 14.77 -4.47 34.93
N ALA A 12 14.13 -5.56 35.35
CA ALA A 12 14.42 -6.23 36.59
C ALA A 12 15.41 -7.38 36.34
N VAL A 13 16.39 -7.53 37.23
CA VAL A 13 17.42 -8.55 37.15
C VAL A 13 17.60 -9.22 38.49
N ASP A 14 17.96 -10.51 38.55
CA ASP A 14 18.23 -11.26 39.76
C ASP A 14 19.73 -11.52 40.00
N PHE A 15 20.57 -11.06 39.11
CA PHE A 15 22.04 -11.31 39.14
C PHE A 15 22.87 -10.07 39.48
N MET A 16 22.26 -9.04 40.12
CA MET A 16 22.97 -7.80 40.44
C MET A 16 24.21 -8.03 41.33
N ASP A 17 24.11 -8.95 42.26
CA ASP A 17 25.22 -9.28 43.20
C ASP A 17 26.11 -10.43 42.71
N THR A 18 25.60 -11.27 41.78
CA THR A 18 26.27 -12.47 41.31
C THR A 18 27.14 -12.27 40.08
N ASN A 19 26.76 -11.33 39.18
CA ASN A 19 27.49 -11.09 37.95
C ASN A 19 27.68 -9.58 37.66
N PRO A 20 28.65 -8.92 38.34
CA PRO A 20 28.89 -7.49 38.18
C PRO A 20 29.35 -7.08 36.79
N GLU A 21 30.02 -7.97 36.06
CA GLU A 21 30.50 -7.72 34.70
C GLU A 21 29.31 -7.58 33.72
N LEU A 22 28.33 -8.46 33.81
CA LEU A 22 27.10 -8.37 33.01
C LEU A 22 26.28 -7.15 33.40
N VAL A 23 26.22 -6.77 34.67
CA VAL A 23 25.56 -5.54 35.14
C VAL A 23 26.19 -4.29 34.52
N GLU A 24 27.54 -4.25 34.44
CA GLU A 24 28.24 -3.13 33.81
C GLU A 24 27.92 -3.01 32.33
N MET A 25 27.80 -4.11 31.59
CA MET A 25 27.39 -4.13 30.19
C MET A 25 25.97 -3.63 30.00
N PHE A 26 25.05 -3.85 30.93
CA PHE A 26 23.72 -3.26 30.89
C PHE A 26 23.69 -1.75 31.19
N LEU A 27 24.59 -1.30 32.09
CA LEU A 27 24.68 0.12 32.45
C LEU A 27 25.40 0.94 31.39
N HIS A 28 26.30 0.35 30.64
CA HIS A 28 27.12 0.97 29.59
C HIS A 28 27.05 0.14 28.30
N PRO A 29 25.86 0.07 27.64
CA PRO A 29 25.76 -0.61 26.36
C PRO A 29 26.55 0.12 25.28
N ASP A 30 27.00 -0.58 24.25
CA ASP A 30 27.75 -0.03 23.12
C ASP A 30 26.96 1.00 22.30
N ASP A 31 25.64 1.06 22.48
CA ASP A 31 24.73 2.01 21.83
C ASP A 31 24.44 3.20 22.76
N ASP A 32 25.06 4.34 22.50
CA ASP A 32 24.90 5.59 23.28
C ASP A 32 23.47 6.13 23.36
N THR A 33 22.54 5.61 22.56
CA THR A 33 21.13 5.99 22.56
C THR A 33 20.28 5.11 23.47
N LEU A 34 20.85 4.01 23.98
CA LEU A 34 20.17 3.00 24.79
C LEU A 34 20.52 3.16 26.26
N HIS A 35 19.52 3.27 27.11
CA HIS A 35 19.69 3.33 28.56
C HIS A 35 18.82 2.29 29.24
N PHE A 36 19.43 1.47 30.11
CA PHE A 36 18.72 0.57 30.97
C PHE A 36 18.68 1.10 32.40
N LYS A 37 17.51 1.07 32.99
CA LYS A 37 17.34 1.29 34.42
C LYS A 37 17.12 -0.06 35.08
N LEU A 38 18.14 -0.57 35.76
CA LEU A 38 18.11 -1.87 36.43
C LEU A 38 17.41 -1.76 37.78
N CYS A 39 16.58 -2.76 38.09
CA CYS A 39 15.96 -2.96 39.39
C CYS A 39 16.31 -4.35 39.88
N ASP A 40 16.78 -4.45 41.11
CA ASP A 40 17.02 -5.75 41.72
C ASP A 40 15.69 -6.44 42.07
N LEU A 41 15.56 -7.70 41.70
CA LEU A 41 14.36 -8.49 41.90
C LEU A 41 14.72 -9.93 42.29
N ASN A 42 14.28 -10.37 43.48
CA ASN A 42 14.35 -11.78 43.81
C ASN A 42 13.23 -12.54 43.10
N VAL A 43 13.59 -13.25 42.01
CA VAL A 43 12.61 -13.91 41.10
C VAL A 43 12.01 -15.16 41.75
N MET A 44 12.67 -15.79 42.74
CA MET A 44 12.17 -17.02 43.41
C MET A 44 10.83 -16.79 44.15
N ASP A 45 10.56 -15.57 44.62
CA ASP A 45 9.37 -15.22 45.42
C ASP A 45 8.36 -14.36 44.65
N ALA A 46 8.63 -14.02 43.37
CA ALA A 46 7.89 -13.05 42.63
C ALA A 46 6.97 -13.67 41.56
N ASP A 47 5.73 -13.20 41.46
CA ASP A 47 4.87 -13.50 40.32
C ASP A 47 5.29 -12.64 39.11
N ILE A 48 6.20 -13.21 38.29
CA ILE A 48 6.76 -12.58 37.10
C ILE A 48 5.66 -11.97 36.19
N SER A 49 4.57 -12.69 36.03
CA SER A 49 3.49 -12.24 35.15
C SER A 49 2.73 -11.03 35.71
N MET A 50 2.62 -10.94 37.02
CA MET A 50 1.97 -9.82 37.70
C MET A 50 2.85 -8.57 37.66
N ILE A 51 4.16 -8.73 37.84
CA ILE A 51 5.13 -7.63 37.78
C ILE A 51 5.19 -7.02 36.38
N LEU A 52 5.24 -7.83 35.35
CA LEU A 52 5.25 -7.37 33.96
C LEU A 52 3.95 -6.66 33.55
N ARG A 53 2.80 -7.09 34.08
CA ARG A 53 1.50 -6.42 33.85
C ARG A 53 1.33 -5.11 34.62
N GLY A 54 2.17 -4.83 35.61
CA GLY A 54 2.17 -3.61 36.39
C GLY A 54 2.69 -2.36 35.69
N GLU A 55 3.03 -2.46 34.38
CA GLU A 55 3.43 -1.40 33.44
C GLU A 55 4.73 -0.62 33.77
N LYS A 56 5.44 -0.93 34.84
CA LYS A 56 6.69 -0.26 35.20
C LYS A 56 7.94 -0.97 34.68
N ILE A 57 7.90 -2.29 34.61
CA ILE A 57 9.05 -3.13 34.18
C ILE A 57 8.79 -3.66 32.79
N ASN A 58 9.73 -3.41 31.88
CA ASN A 58 9.60 -3.80 30.48
C ASN A 58 10.04 -5.23 30.21
N ALA A 59 11.06 -5.72 30.93
CA ALA A 59 11.52 -7.12 30.85
C ALA A 59 12.14 -7.53 32.19
N ILE A 60 12.15 -8.83 32.44
CA ILE A 60 12.80 -9.43 33.61
C ILE A 60 13.85 -10.43 33.11
N VAL A 61 15.08 -10.33 33.58
CA VAL A 61 16.18 -11.25 33.24
C VAL A 61 16.60 -11.99 34.51
N TYR A 62 16.59 -13.29 34.43
CA TYR A 62 16.96 -14.15 35.57
C TYR A 62 17.75 -15.37 35.12
N GLU A 63 18.58 -15.89 36.04
CA GLU A 63 19.39 -17.07 35.77
C GLU A 63 18.55 -18.34 35.73
N ASN A 64 18.91 -19.29 34.87
CA ASN A 64 18.26 -20.59 34.82
C ASN A 64 18.57 -21.42 36.10
N GLU A 65 17.64 -22.31 36.46
CA GLU A 65 17.81 -23.21 37.62
C GLU A 65 19.12 -24.04 37.57
N ASP A 66 19.61 -24.31 36.36
CA ASP A 66 20.85 -25.08 36.14
C ASP A 66 22.12 -24.20 36.15
N GLY A 67 22.02 -22.88 36.30
CA GLY A 67 23.15 -21.93 36.26
C GLY A 67 23.89 -21.86 34.92
N THR A 68 23.26 -22.35 33.82
CA THR A 68 23.92 -22.44 32.51
C THR A 68 23.54 -21.33 31.56
N GLY A 69 22.61 -20.43 31.93
CA GLY A 69 22.16 -19.38 31.07
C GLY A 69 21.11 -18.46 31.70
N TYR A 70 20.61 -17.53 30.94
CA TYR A 70 19.64 -16.51 31.37
C TYR A 70 18.30 -16.67 30.64
N ASN A 71 17.21 -16.47 31.38
CA ASN A 71 15.84 -16.36 30.84
C ASN A 71 15.44 -14.91 30.75
N ILE A 72 14.70 -14.57 29.68
CA ILE A 72 14.12 -13.25 29.51
C ILE A 72 12.59 -13.40 29.55
N ALA A 73 11.94 -12.89 30.58
CA ALA A 73 10.50 -12.82 30.67
C ALA A 73 10.01 -11.44 30.17
N TYR A 74 9.06 -11.45 29.24
CA TYR A 74 8.50 -10.25 28.63
C TYR A 74 7.06 -10.48 28.17
N LEU A 75 6.34 -9.40 27.84
CA LEU A 75 4.98 -9.45 27.28
C LEU A 75 5.02 -9.13 25.78
N SER A 76 4.84 -10.12 24.93
CA SER A 76 4.81 -9.94 23.47
C SER A 76 3.66 -9.06 22.97
N SER A 77 2.60 -8.91 23.78
CA SER A 77 1.46 -8.04 23.49
C SER A 77 1.73 -6.55 23.76
N VAL A 78 2.83 -6.20 24.43
CA VAL A 78 3.23 -4.83 24.77
C VAL A 78 4.45 -4.44 23.96
N THR A 79 4.31 -3.43 23.13
CA THR A 79 5.38 -3.00 22.20
C THR A 79 6.70 -2.68 22.91
N ASN A 80 6.66 -1.90 24.00
CA ASN A 80 7.87 -1.55 24.76
C ASN A 80 8.55 -2.76 25.40
N SER A 81 7.76 -3.76 25.82
CA SER A 81 8.28 -5.00 26.40
C SER A 81 8.98 -5.88 25.33
N SER A 82 8.43 -5.94 24.12
CA SER A 82 9.07 -6.65 23.00
C SER A 82 10.36 -5.96 22.53
N TYR A 83 10.39 -4.63 22.50
CA TYR A 83 11.63 -3.90 22.21
C TYR A 83 12.68 -4.07 23.31
N ALA A 84 12.27 -4.05 24.58
CA ALA A 84 13.18 -4.30 25.70
C ALA A 84 13.79 -5.71 25.62
N GLU A 85 12.98 -6.74 25.30
CA GLU A 85 13.47 -8.11 25.07
C GLU A 85 14.55 -8.16 23.99
N GLN A 86 14.30 -7.52 22.85
CA GLN A 86 15.25 -7.48 21.72
C GLN A 86 16.59 -6.85 22.14
N LYS A 87 16.53 -5.74 22.88
CA LYS A 87 17.71 -5.02 23.37
C LYS A 87 18.46 -5.79 24.47
N VAL A 88 17.74 -6.41 25.39
CA VAL A 88 18.31 -7.30 26.42
C VAL A 88 19.01 -8.47 25.76
N ARG A 89 18.40 -9.10 24.78
CA ARG A 89 19.01 -10.22 24.04
C ARG A 89 20.29 -9.80 23.33
N GLN A 90 20.37 -8.59 22.81
CA GLN A 90 21.57 -8.04 22.20
C GLN A 90 22.71 -7.93 23.21
N VAL A 91 22.46 -7.41 24.42
CA VAL A 91 23.46 -7.33 25.48
C VAL A 91 23.90 -8.71 25.96
N LEU A 92 22.96 -9.64 26.18
CA LEU A 92 23.30 -11.01 26.58
C LEU A 92 24.09 -11.75 25.50
N SER A 93 23.82 -11.52 24.24
CA SER A 93 24.60 -12.06 23.12
C SER A 93 26.03 -11.52 23.14
N ALA A 94 26.22 -10.23 23.30
CA ALA A 94 27.54 -9.61 23.38
C ALA A 94 28.34 -10.14 24.60
N TYR A 95 27.67 -10.37 25.72
CA TYR A 95 28.30 -10.99 26.90
C TYR A 95 28.71 -12.44 26.61
N SER A 96 27.83 -13.24 25.99
CA SER A 96 28.15 -14.60 25.58
C SER A 96 29.35 -14.66 24.63
N ASP A 97 29.40 -13.74 23.67
CA ASP A 97 30.52 -13.63 22.72
C ASP A 97 31.82 -13.26 23.45
N SER A 98 31.77 -12.34 24.43
CA SER A 98 32.95 -11.97 25.22
C SER A 98 33.49 -13.14 26.02
N LEU A 99 32.63 -13.93 26.67
CA LEU A 99 33.01 -15.14 27.41
C LEU A 99 33.58 -16.22 26.49
N THR A 100 33.03 -16.37 25.32
CA THR A 100 33.52 -17.31 24.30
C THR A 100 34.90 -16.89 23.82
N ASN A 101 35.12 -15.63 23.53
CA ASN A 101 36.42 -15.09 23.15
C ASN A 101 37.46 -15.29 24.22
N GLN A 102 37.16 -14.96 25.49
CA GLN A 102 38.05 -15.21 26.62
C GLN A 102 38.40 -16.71 26.78
N SER A 103 37.43 -17.60 26.59
CA SER A 103 37.61 -19.02 26.68
C SER A 103 38.52 -19.59 25.57
N LEU A 104 38.37 -19.06 24.35
CA LEU A 104 39.21 -19.43 23.20
C LEU A 104 40.63 -18.92 23.35
N GLU A 105 40.82 -17.66 23.80
CA GLU A 105 42.12 -17.09 24.09
C GLU A 105 42.85 -17.88 25.21
N ALA A 106 42.13 -18.26 26.28
CA ALA A 106 42.66 -19.08 27.36
C ALA A 106 43.08 -20.46 26.85
N ALA A 107 42.41 -21.01 25.84
CA ALA A 107 42.78 -22.25 25.18
C ALA A 107 43.93 -22.09 24.14
N GLY A 108 44.44 -20.88 23.94
CA GLY A 108 45.50 -20.57 22.98
C GLY A 108 45.02 -20.60 21.53
N LEU A 109 43.72 -20.44 21.30
CA LEU A 109 43.07 -20.34 19.99
C LEU A 109 42.75 -18.88 19.69
N ASP A 110 42.93 -18.48 18.46
CA ASP A 110 42.54 -17.15 18.00
C ASP A 110 40.99 -17.12 17.74
N PRO A 111 40.22 -16.29 18.49
CA PRO A 111 38.77 -16.26 18.39
C PRO A 111 38.26 -15.95 16.96
N ASP A 112 38.91 -15.02 16.27
CA ASP A 112 38.48 -14.59 14.93
C ASP A 112 38.61 -15.73 13.91
N THR A 113 39.70 -16.51 14.02
CA THR A 113 39.94 -17.66 13.12
C THR A 113 38.99 -18.82 13.39
N VAL A 114 38.58 -19.01 14.65
CA VAL A 114 37.73 -20.14 15.07
C VAL A 114 36.23 -19.83 14.82
N LEU A 115 35.80 -18.63 15.18
CA LEU A 115 34.40 -18.21 15.10
C LEU A 115 34.04 -17.76 13.68
N HIS A 116 34.99 -17.16 12.95
CA HIS A 116 34.82 -16.65 11.59
C HIS A 116 35.82 -17.30 10.63
N PRO A 117 35.71 -18.62 10.34
CA PRO A 117 36.68 -19.37 9.53
C PRO A 117 36.71 -18.94 8.07
N PHE A 118 35.75 -18.13 7.63
CA PHE A 118 35.71 -17.49 6.34
C PHE A 118 34.92 -16.17 6.44
N GLU A 119 35.34 -15.20 5.64
CA GLU A 119 34.60 -13.95 5.47
C GLU A 119 33.52 -14.14 4.40
N VAL A 120 32.32 -13.61 4.68
CA VAL A 120 31.24 -13.52 3.71
C VAL A 120 31.16 -12.07 3.24
N GLU A 121 31.59 -11.84 2.01
CA GLU A 121 31.44 -10.54 1.36
C GLU A 121 30.08 -10.48 0.65
N ASP A 122 29.27 -9.48 0.97
CA ASP A 122 28.03 -9.20 0.27
C ASP A 122 28.32 -8.49 -1.07
N ASP A 123 28.24 -9.23 -2.19
CA ASP A 123 28.38 -8.69 -3.54
C ASP A 123 26.97 -8.35 -4.11
N ASP A 124 26.40 -7.23 -3.67
CA ASP A 124 25.15 -6.73 -4.23
C ASP A 124 25.38 -6.13 -5.63
N ARG A 125 24.94 -6.88 -6.63
CA ARG A 125 25.02 -6.48 -8.06
C ARG A 125 23.81 -5.73 -8.57
N ALA A 126 22.82 -5.47 -7.72
CA ALA A 126 21.68 -4.64 -8.11
C ALA A 126 22.13 -3.19 -8.37
N SER A 127 21.64 -2.61 -9.45
CA SER A 127 21.87 -1.19 -9.68
C SER A 127 21.08 -0.35 -8.66
N THR A 128 21.59 0.84 -8.33
CA THR A 128 20.89 1.76 -7.40
C THR A 128 19.49 2.11 -7.93
N GLU A 129 19.31 2.16 -9.25
CA GLU A 129 18.03 2.37 -9.90
C GLU A 129 17.07 1.20 -9.69
N GLU A 130 17.54 -0.04 -9.78
CA GLU A 130 16.73 -1.24 -9.55
C GLU A 130 16.26 -1.33 -8.10
N THR A 131 17.15 -1.05 -7.15
CA THR A 131 16.82 -1.04 -5.72
C THR A 131 15.79 0.05 -5.40
N THR A 132 16.02 1.27 -5.87
CA THR A 132 15.08 2.40 -5.69
C THR A 132 13.75 2.12 -6.38
N GLY A 133 13.78 1.59 -7.60
CA GLY A 133 12.59 1.21 -8.37
C GLY A 133 11.80 0.12 -7.69
N SER A 134 12.45 -0.84 -7.06
CA SER A 134 11.80 -1.91 -6.30
C SER A 134 11.04 -1.38 -5.08
N LEU A 135 11.63 -0.45 -4.33
CA LEU A 135 10.97 0.21 -3.18
C LEU A 135 9.76 1.05 -3.62
N LEU A 136 9.94 1.89 -4.65
CA LEU A 136 8.85 2.70 -5.20
C LEU A 136 7.75 1.83 -5.83
N GLY A 137 8.13 0.72 -6.44
CA GLY A 137 7.22 -0.22 -7.10
C GLY A 137 6.21 -0.88 -6.17
N VAL A 138 6.42 -0.84 -4.87
CA VAL A 138 5.45 -1.33 -3.88
C VAL A 138 4.35 -0.30 -3.61
N ILE A 139 4.69 0.96 -3.40
CA ILE A 139 3.76 2.01 -2.93
C ILE A 139 3.07 2.71 -4.09
N VAL A 140 3.82 3.05 -5.16
CA VAL A 140 3.34 3.87 -6.27
C VAL A 140 2.12 3.26 -6.99
N PRO A 141 2.09 1.96 -7.34
CA PRO A 141 0.94 1.37 -8.01
C PRO A 141 -0.34 1.46 -7.18
N PHE A 142 -0.24 1.18 -5.89
CA PHE A 142 -1.37 1.27 -4.96
C PHE A 142 -1.93 2.69 -4.91
N MET A 143 -1.07 3.70 -4.73
CA MET A 143 -1.47 5.10 -4.68
C MET A 143 -2.12 5.56 -5.99
N LEU A 144 -1.59 5.13 -7.15
CA LEU A 144 -2.16 5.46 -8.46
C LEU A 144 -3.55 4.87 -8.66
N VAL A 145 -3.74 3.60 -8.30
CA VAL A 145 -5.04 2.92 -8.45
C VAL A 145 -6.08 3.53 -7.52
N VAL A 146 -5.74 3.81 -6.27
CA VAL A 146 -6.63 4.45 -5.29
C VAL A 146 -6.99 5.87 -5.75
N SER A 147 -6.03 6.66 -6.20
CA SER A 147 -6.26 8.02 -6.72
C SER A 147 -7.20 8.03 -7.93
N LEU A 148 -7.00 7.10 -8.88
CA LEU A 148 -7.88 6.95 -10.03
C LEU A 148 -9.30 6.57 -9.60
N LEU A 149 -9.44 5.61 -8.69
CA LEU A 149 -10.74 5.19 -8.18
C LEU A 149 -11.49 6.36 -7.51
N MET A 150 -10.82 7.10 -6.63
CA MET A 150 -11.40 8.28 -5.97
C MET A 150 -11.75 9.38 -6.98
N GLY A 151 -10.88 9.61 -7.96
CA GLY A 151 -11.09 10.59 -9.02
C GLY A 151 -12.27 10.25 -9.93
N THR A 152 -12.64 8.98 -10.09
CA THR A 152 -13.79 8.54 -10.88
C THR A 152 -15.07 8.42 -10.06
N MET A 153 -14.97 8.07 -8.78
CA MET A 153 -16.09 7.80 -7.89
C MET A 153 -17.02 9.03 -7.73
N TYR A 154 -16.45 10.17 -7.33
CA TYR A 154 -17.24 11.38 -7.09
C TYR A 154 -17.97 11.88 -8.33
N PRO A 155 -17.32 12.05 -9.50
CA PRO A 155 -18.02 12.43 -10.72
C PRO A 155 -19.05 11.39 -11.18
N ALA A 156 -18.80 10.09 -10.97
CA ALA A 156 -19.77 9.05 -11.28
C ALA A 156 -21.03 9.17 -10.44
N ILE A 157 -20.92 9.41 -9.13
CA ILE A 157 -22.06 9.65 -8.24
C ILE A 157 -22.80 10.92 -8.64
N ASP A 158 -22.07 12.02 -8.87
CA ASP A 158 -22.66 13.34 -9.15
C ASP A 158 -23.42 13.37 -10.47
N THR A 159 -22.88 12.73 -11.52
CA THR A 159 -23.51 12.68 -12.85
C THR A 159 -24.61 11.62 -12.99
N THR A 160 -24.78 10.74 -12.00
CA THR A 160 -25.83 9.71 -12.00
C THR A 160 -26.88 9.95 -10.92
N ALA A 161 -26.60 9.57 -9.69
CA ALA A 161 -27.50 9.73 -8.56
C ALA A 161 -27.72 11.20 -8.17
N GLY A 162 -26.68 12.05 -8.28
CA GLY A 162 -26.78 13.47 -7.97
C GLY A 162 -27.77 14.21 -8.89
N GLU A 163 -27.81 13.90 -10.17
CA GLU A 163 -28.80 14.47 -11.09
C GLU A 163 -30.24 14.01 -10.79
N ARG A 164 -30.41 12.77 -10.35
CA ARG A 164 -31.72 12.27 -9.90
C ARG A 164 -32.19 12.97 -8.65
N GLU A 165 -31.33 13.08 -7.65
CA GLU A 165 -31.66 13.71 -6.37
C GLU A 165 -32.03 15.19 -6.53
N ARG A 166 -31.35 15.92 -7.44
CA ARG A 166 -31.64 17.32 -7.75
C ARG A 166 -32.84 17.51 -8.68
N GLY A 167 -33.42 16.43 -9.23
CA GLY A 167 -34.52 16.50 -10.20
C GLY A 167 -34.12 17.02 -11.60
N THR A 168 -32.80 17.18 -11.86
CA THR A 168 -32.31 17.68 -13.16
C THR A 168 -32.35 16.62 -14.26
N LEU A 169 -32.45 15.35 -13.89
CA LEU A 169 -32.55 14.26 -14.86
C LEU A 169 -33.75 14.43 -15.79
N GLU A 170 -34.92 14.85 -15.28
CA GLU A 170 -36.12 15.07 -16.09
C GLU A 170 -35.89 16.16 -17.14
N THR A 171 -35.21 17.25 -16.76
CA THR A 171 -34.84 18.32 -17.68
C THR A 171 -33.90 17.85 -18.80
N ILE A 172 -32.91 17.03 -18.44
CA ILE A 172 -31.93 16.46 -19.37
C ILE A 172 -32.64 15.52 -20.37
N LEU A 173 -33.61 14.75 -19.89
CA LEU A 173 -34.39 13.85 -20.75
C LEU A 173 -35.30 14.57 -21.74
N THR A 174 -35.56 15.89 -21.60
CA THR A 174 -36.30 16.69 -22.61
C THR A 174 -35.41 17.15 -23.76
N LEU A 175 -34.09 17.05 -23.65
CA LEU A 175 -33.17 17.43 -24.71
C LEU A 175 -33.30 16.49 -25.93
N PRO A 176 -33.14 16.99 -27.17
CA PRO A 176 -33.20 16.18 -28.37
C PRO A 176 -31.90 15.39 -28.62
N VAL A 177 -31.46 14.61 -27.62
CA VAL A 177 -30.29 13.77 -27.71
C VAL A 177 -30.66 12.31 -27.41
N THR A 178 -29.94 11.38 -27.98
CA THR A 178 -30.18 9.95 -27.72
C THR A 178 -29.69 9.55 -26.34
N ASN A 179 -30.25 8.47 -25.76
CA ASN A 179 -29.78 7.94 -24.48
C ASN A 179 -28.31 7.53 -24.55
N GLN A 180 -27.86 7.00 -25.69
CA GLN A 180 -26.49 6.60 -25.90
C GLN A 180 -25.51 7.78 -25.85
N GLU A 181 -25.88 8.90 -26.52
CA GLU A 181 -25.05 10.12 -26.46
C GLU A 181 -24.97 10.69 -25.05
N LEU A 182 -26.09 10.67 -24.33
CA LEU A 182 -26.13 11.13 -22.94
C LEU A 182 -25.22 10.28 -22.03
N ILE A 183 -25.29 8.97 -22.16
CA ILE A 183 -24.43 8.06 -21.37
C ILE A 183 -22.97 8.26 -21.73
N PHE A 184 -22.68 8.34 -23.03
CA PHE A 184 -21.31 8.51 -23.49
C PHE A 184 -20.72 9.84 -23.02
N SER A 185 -21.49 10.92 -23.01
CA SER A 185 -21.03 12.21 -22.48
C SER A 185 -20.71 12.16 -20.99
N LYS A 186 -21.57 11.52 -20.19
CA LYS A 186 -21.33 11.30 -18.75
C LYS A 186 -20.12 10.42 -18.50
N PHE A 187 -20.01 9.32 -19.23
CA PHE A 187 -18.86 8.42 -19.17
C PHE A 187 -17.56 9.16 -19.51
N LEU A 188 -17.57 9.98 -20.56
CA LEU A 188 -16.40 10.76 -20.93
C LEU A 188 -16.03 11.78 -19.85
N THR A 189 -17.01 12.42 -19.22
CA THR A 189 -16.78 13.35 -18.09
C THR A 189 -16.13 12.64 -16.90
N VAL A 190 -16.69 11.51 -16.47
CA VAL A 190 -16.15 10.71 -15.37
C VAL A 190 -14.73 10.23 -15.69
N GLY A 191 -14.53 9.72 -16.91
CA GLY A 191 -13.24 9.22 -17.38
C GLY A 191 -12.18 10.31 -17.44
N THR A 192 -12.50 11.49 -17.96
CA THR A 192 -11.54 12.61 -18.06
C THR A 192 -11.11 13.12 -16.69
N ILE A 193 -12.02 13.23 -15.73
CA ILE A 193 -11.70 13.65 -14.37
C ILE A 193 -10.84 12.58 -13.68
N GLY A 194 -11.17 11.29 -13.85
CA GLY A 194 -10.39 10.18 -13.31
C GLY A 194 -8.96 10.14 -13.85
N VAL A 195 -8.81 10.29 -15.19
CA VAL A 195 -7.49 10.37 -15.83
C VAL A 195 -6.71 11.60 -15.35
N ALA A 196 -7.36 12.77 -15.25
CA ALA A 196 -6.71 13.97 -14.74
C ALA A 196 -6.20 13.77 -13.31
N SER A 197 -7.01 13.15 -12.43
CA SER A 197 -6.61 12.82 -11.06
C SER A 197 -5.39 11.88 -11.03
N ALA A 198 -5.38 10.84 -11.87
CA ALA A 198 -4.26 9.90 -11.94
C ALA A 198 -2.98 10.58 -12.48
N LEU A 199 -3.08 11.40 -13.53
CA LEU A 199 -1.95 12.13 -14.08
C LEU A 199 -1.38 13.14 -13.09
N LEU A 200 -2.23 13.89 -12.37
CA LEU A 200 -1.78 14.80 -11.31
C LEU A 200 -1.07 14.05 -10.18
N ASN A 201 -1.53 12.85 -9.84
CA ASN A 201 -0.86 11.99 -8.87
C ASN A 201 0.53 11.57 -9.35
N VAL A 202 0.67 11.11 -10.60
CA VAL A 202 1.97 10.76 -11.20
C VAL A 202 2.92 11.96 -11.18
N LEU A 203 2.43 13.14 -11.57
CA LEU A 203 3.23 14.38 -11.58
C LEU A 203 3.66 14.78 -10.17
N SER A 204 2.74 14.71 -9.20
CA SER A 204 3.04 15.04 -7.80
C SER A 204 4.07 14.08 -7.19
N MET A 205 3.86 12.77 -7.35
CA MET A 205 4.81 11.75 -6.85
C MET A 205 6.17 11.86 -7.54
N GLY A 206 6.18 12.07 -8.87
CA GLY A 206 7.41 12.30 -9.61
C GLY A 206 8.14 13.58 -9.16
N GLY A 207 7.41 14.66 -8.92
CA GLY A 207 7.97 15.92 -8.41
C GLY A 207 8.58 15.78 -7.02
N ILE A 208 7.87 15.12 -6.10
CA ILE A 208 8.38 14.80 -4.76
C ILE A 208 9.60 13.88 -4.85
N GLY A 209 9.56 12.85 -5.70
CA GLY A 209 10.68 11.93 -5.92
C GLY A 209 11.95 12.66 -6.39
N VAL A 210 11.83 13.57 -7.37
CA VAL A 210 12.94 14.39 -7.84
C VAL A 210 13.46 15.36 -6.77
N TYR A 211 12.56 15.92 -5.96
CA TYR A 211 12.96 16.82 -4.85
C TYR A 211 13.74 16.06 -3.78
N LEU A 212 13.22 14.91 -3.32
CA LEU A 212 13.90 14.06 -2.33
C LEU A 212 15.23 13.52 -2.86
N TYR A 213 15.29 13.17 -4.15
CA TYR A 213 16.54 12.80 -4.81
C TYR A 213 17.59 13.91 -4.75
N LYS A 214 17.22 15.16 -5.09
CA LYS A 214 18.14 16.31 -5.00
C LYS A 214 18.61 16.55 -3.58
N LEU A 215 17.73 16.40 -2.59
CA LEU A 215 18.08 16.57 -1.18
C LEU A 215 19.06 15.49 -0.70
N ALA A 216 18.76 14.22 -1.02
CA ALA A 216 19.59 13.08 -0.63
C ALA A 216 20.95 13.06 -1.39
N ALA A 217 21.00 13.53 -2.62
CA ALA A 217 22.25 13.63 -3.40
C ALA A 217 23.23 14.67 -2.82
N GLN A 218 22.75 15.60 -1.99
CA GLN A 218 23.62 16.54 -1.27
C GLN A 218 24.25 15.93 -0.01
N THR A 219 23.64 14.88 0.54
CA THR A 219 24.06 14.26 1.81
C THR A 219 24.78 12.93 1.61
N THR A 220 24.51 12.22 0.52
CA THR A 220 25.03 10.87 0.30
C THR A 220 25.51 10.67 -1.13
N SER A 221 26.79 10.34 -1.30
CA SER A 221 27.40 10.13 -2.62
C SER A 221 26.81 8.97 -3.44
N MET A 222 26.19 7.99 -2.78
CA MET A 222 25.55 6.86 -3.47
C MET A 222 24.30 7.30 -4.26
N VAL A 223 23.51 8.22 -3.74
CA VAL A 223 22.28 8.69 -4.39
C VAL A 223 22.57 9.53 -5.63
N SER A 224 23.73 10.17 -5.72
CA SER A 224 24.12 10.98 -6.89
C SER A 224 24.28 10.18 -8.19
N LYS A 225 24.35 8.84 -8.12
CA LYS A 225 24.50 7.96 -9.28
C LYS A 225 23.19 7.62 -9.98
N ILE A 226 22.02 7.89 -9.40
CA ILE A 226 20.72 7.58 -9.98
C ILE A 226 20.47 8.47 -11.22
N GLN A 227 20.25 7.86 -12.37
CA GLN A 227 19.90 8.55 -13.61
C GLN A 227 18.38 8.61 -13.78
N VAL A 228 17.76 9.73 -13.35
CA VAL A 228 16.32 9.95 -13.45
C VAL A 228 15.78 9.76 -14.89
N SER A 229 16.61 10.03 -15.91
CA SER A 229 16.21 9.85 -17.31
C SER A 229 15.85 8.41 -17.69
N LYS A 230 16.37 7.41 -16.98
CA LYS A 230 16.04 5.99 -17.21
C LYS A 230 14.59 5.64 -16.85
N PHE A 231 13.96 6.43 -15.96
CA PHE A 231 12.55 6.21 -15.57
C PHE A 231 11.55 6.78 -16.60
N VAL A 232 11.97 7.65 -17.51
CA VAL A 232 11.07 8.29 -18.48
C VAL A 232 10.31 7.29 -19.34
N PRO A 233 10.93 6.27 -19.97
CA PRO A 233 10.17 5.29 -20.76
C PRO A 233 9.22 4.46 -19.92
N ALA A 234 9.58 4.10 -18.68
CA ALA A 234 8.71 3.40 -17.75
C ALA A 234 7.47 4.25 -17.39
N ILE A 235 7.65 5.55 -17.14
CA ILE A 235 6.55 6.49 -16.85
C ILE A 235 5.62 6.62 -18.06
N LEU A 236 6.13 6.69 -19.28
CA LEU A 236 5.30 6.77 -20.49
C LEU A 236 4.43 5.52 -20.68
N VAL A 237 5.00 4.33 -20.48
CA VAL A 237 4.25 3.07 -20.54
C VAL A 237 3.23 3.01 -19.40
N CYS A 238 3.59 3.44 -18.20
CA CYS A 238 2.70 3.55 -17.06
C CYS A 238 1.49 4.45 -17.36
N CYS A 239 1.71 5.63 -17.92
CA CYS A 239 0.63 6.54 -18.33
C CYS A 239 -0.31 5.89 -19.35
N LEU A 240 0.21 5.18 -20.35
CA LEU A 240 -0.60 4.48 -21.32
C LEU A 240 -1.48 3.39 -20.69
N CYS A 241 -0.91 2.60 -19.78
CA CYS A 241 -1.64 1.56 -19.07
C CYS A 241 -2.70 2.14 -18.11
N ILE A 242 -2.39 3.25 -17.44
CA ILE A 242 -3.35 3.97 -16.58
C ILE A 242 -4.53 4.51 -17.41
N LEU A 243 -4.31 5.02 -18.62
CA LEU A 243 -5.39 5.47 -19.51
C LEU A 243 -6.34 4.32 -19.84
N ALA A 244 -5.82 3.16 -20.21
CA ALA A 244 -6.63 1.97 -20.47
C ALA A 244 -7.42 1.51 -19.23
N PHE A 245 -6.77 1.55 -18.06
CA PHE A 245 -7.39 1.18 -16.79
C PHE A 245 -8.43 2.20 -16.32
N ALA A 246 -8.25 3.49 -16.62
CA ALA A 246 -9.21 4.54 -16.31
C ALA A 246 -10.56 4.31 -17.01
N VAL A 247 -10.54 3.84 -18.27
CA VAL A 247 -11.75 3.46 -19.00
C VAL A 247 -12.54 2.38 -18.25
N LEU A 248 -11.86 1.35 -17.78
CA LEU A 248 -12.46 0.26 -17.01
C LEU A 248 -13.08 0.77 -15.71
N ILE A 249 -12.31 1.48 -14.89
CA ILE A 249 -12.76 1.94 -13.56
C ILE A 249 -13.91 2.96 -13.69
N SER A 250 -13.85 3.88 -14.67
CA SER A 250 -14.92 4.85 -14.91
C SER A 250 -16.23 4.16 -15.29
N ALA A 251 -16.18 3.19 -16.19
CA ALA A 251 -17.36 2.43 -16.60
C ALA A 251 -17.94 1.62 -15.43
N LEU A 252 -17.09 0.93 -14.65
CA LEU A 252 -17.53 0.18 -13.48
C LEU A 252 -18.14 1.10 -12.41
N SER A 253 -17.50 2.22 -12.09
CA SER A 253 -18.04 3.19 -11.12
C SER A 253 -19.45 3.68 -11.53
N MET A 254 -19.66 4.01 -12.81
CA MET A 254 -20.97 4.39 -13.31
C MET A 254 -21.98 3.24 -13.29
N CYS A 255 -21.57 1.99 -13.59
CA CYS A 255 -22.45 0.83 -13.50
C CYS A 255 -23.03 0.63 -12.10
N PHE A 256 -22.21 0.84 -11.05
CA PHE A 256 -22.69 0.74 -9.67
C PHE A 256 -23.56 1.93 -9.26
N CYS A 257 -23.24 3.15 -9.69
CA CYS A 257 -23.99 4.34 -9.32
C CYS A 257 -25.35 4.46 -10.01
N VAL A 258 -25.54 3.83 -11.18
CA VAL A 258 -26.75 3.97 -11.99
C VAL A 258 -28.03 3.49 -11.29
N PHE A 259 -27.91 2.56 -10.35
CA PHE A 259 -29.04 2.03 -9.59
C PHE A 259 -29.50 2.93 -8.44
N ALA A 260 -28.65 3.85 -8.00
CA ALA A 260 -28.91 4.71 -6.85
C ALA A 260 -29.88 5.85 -7.19
N LYS A 261 -30.75 6.18 -6.21
CA LYS A 261 -31.70 7.31 -6.30
C LYS A 261 -31.18 8.57 -5.59
N THR A 262 -30.31 8.40 -4.61
CA THR A 262 -29.74 9.49 -3.83
C THR A 262 -28.21 9.38 -3.80
N TYR A 263 -27.55 10.48 -3.48
CA TYR A 263 -26.08 10.53 -3.31
C TYR A 263 -25.59 9.53 -2.26
N LYS A 264 -26.32 9.45 -1.12
CA LYS A 264 -25.99 8.52 -0.04
C LYS A 264 -26.11 7.05 -0.47
N GLU A 265 -27.13 6.73 -1.24
CA GLU A 265 -27.35 5.37 -1.76
C GLU A 265 -26.26 5.00 -2.77
N ALA A 266 -25.88 5.92 -3.67
CA ALA A 266 -24.78 5.70 -4.61
C ALA A 266 -23.44 5.44 -3.92
N ASN A 267 -23.16 6.17 -2.85
CA ASN A 267 -21.96 5.96 -2.06
C ASN A 267 -21.93 4.56 -1.41
N ASN A 268 -23.08 4.07 -0.96
CA ASN A 268 -23.19 2.71 -0.42
C ASN A 268 -23.00 1.63 -1.51
N TYR A 269 -23.52 1.86 -2.72
CA TYR A 269 -23.41 0.91 -3.83
C TYR A 269 -21.99 0.84 -4.41
N ILE A 270 -21.25 1.94 -4.40
CA ILE A 270 -19.86 1.95 -4.91
C ILE A 270 -18.85 1.42 -3.88
N THR A 271 -19.20 1.39 -2.60
CA THR A 271 -18.32 0.91 -1.52
C THR A 271 -17.80 -0.52 -1.75
N PRO A 272 -18.60 -1.52 -2.17
CA PRO A 272 -18.09 -2.86 -2.50
C PRO A 272 -17.05 -2.84 -3.63
N LEU A 273 -17.25 -2.03 -4.67
CA LEU A 273 -16.26 -1.88 -5.74
C LEU A 273 -14.97 -1.27 -5.19
N MET A 274 -15.08 -0.25 -4.35
CA MET A 274 -13.94 0.39 -3.71
C MET A 274 -13.13 -0.61 -2.88
N LEU A 275 -13.78 -1.41 -2.04
CA LEU A 275 -13.13 -2.44 -1.23
C LEU A 275 -12.46 -3.49 -2.12
N LEU A 276 -13.14 -3.98 -3.16
CA LEU A 276 -12.59 -4.96 -4.08
C LEU A 276 -11.32 -4.44 -4.76
N VAL A 277 -11.36 -3.21 -5.28
CA VAL A 277 -10.20 -2.57 -5.94
C VAL A 277 -9.06 -2.36 -4.95
N MET A 278 -9.36 -1.89 -3.73
CA MET A 278 -8.34 -1.72 -2.68
C MET A 278 -7.68 -3.05 -2.32
N PHE A 279 -8.46 -4.10 -2.02
CA PHE A 279 -7.91 -5.42 -1.69
C PHE A 279 -7.09 -6.01 -2.85
N ALA A 280 -7.59 -5.90 -4.09
CA ALA A 280 -6.85 -6.36 -5.25
C ALA A 280 -5.53 -5.60 -5.46
N SER A 281 -5.47 -4.33 -5.07
CA SER A 281 -4.25 -3.52 -5.18
C SER A 281 -3.18 -3.91 -4.17
N PHE A 282 -3.55 -4.52 -3.02
CA PHE A 282 -2.58 -5.02 -2.05
C PHE A 282 -1.68 -6.13 -2.59
N ILE A 283 -2.03 -6.74 -3.72
CA ILE A 283 -1.17 -7.76 -4.36
C ILE A 283 0.23 -7.20 -4.71
N GLY A 284 0.33 -5.88 -4.95
CA GLY A 284 1.60 -5.21 -5.19
C GLY A 284 2.56 -5.26 -4.01
N PHE A 285 2.06 -5.42 -2.77
CA PHE A 285 2.86 -5.52 -1.56
C PHE A 285 3.38 -6.94 -1.27
N MET A 286 2.86 -7.95 -1.97
CA MET A 286 3.29 -9.34 -1.75
C MET A 286 4.66 -9.58 -2.41
N PRO A 287 5.71 -10.00 -1.65
CA PRO A 287 7.08 -10.05 -2.14
C PRO A 287 7.29 -11.12 -3.24
N ASN A 288 6.61 -12.25 -3.19
CA ASN A 288 6.85 -13.38 -4.09
C ASN A 288 5.85 -13.50 -5.25
N VAL A 289 4.96 -12.51 -5.40
CA VAL A 289 4.01 -12.51 -6.52
C VAL A 289 4.64 -11.83 -7.71
N THR A 290 4.77 -12.56 -8.82
CA THR A 290 5.31 -12.05 -10.09
C THR A 290 4.20 -11.91 -11.14
N LEU A 291 4.40 -11.04 -12.12
CA LEU A 291 3.48 -10.84 -13.24
C LEU A 291 3.53 -12.04 -14.20
N THR A 292 2.87 -13.13 -13.78
CA THR A 292 2.70 -14.31 -14.66
C THR A 292 1.60 -14.04 -15.70
N ARG A 293 1.55 -14.87 -16.76
CA ARG A 293 0.52 -14.76 -17.80
C ARG A 293 -0.91 -14.80 -17.26
N ASN A 294 -1.15 -15.58 -16.21
CA ASN A 294 -2.47 -15.67 -15.57
C ASN A 294 -2.79 -14.40 -14.76
N MET A 295 -1.81 -13.87 -14.02
CA MET A 295 -1.96 -12.62 -13.28
C MET A 295 -2.16 -11.41 -14.19
N ALA A 296 -1.59 -11.42 -15.40
CA ALA A 296 -1.79 -10.38 -16.40
C ALA A 296 -3.24 -10.25 -16.90
N LEU A 297 -4.08 -11.27 -16.68
CA LEU A 297 -5.50 -11.25 -17.01
C LEU A 297 -6.40 -10.79 -15.84
N VAL A 298 -5.90 -10.73 -14.61
CA VAL A 298 -6.69 -10.31 -13.45
C VAL A 298 -6.69 -8.78 -13.38
N PRO A 299 -7.86 -8.12 -13.59
CA PRO A 299 -7.92 -6.65 -13.55
C PRO A 299 -7.51 -6.13 -12.18
N VAL A 300 -7.03 -4.88 -12.12
CA VAL A 300 -6.42 -4.25 -10.93
C VAL A 300 -5.07 -4.84 -10.54
N ALA A 301 -5.02 -6.15 -10.26
CA ALA A 301 -3.77 -6.84 -9.90
C ALA A 301 -2.72 -6.72 -11.02
N ASN A 302 -3.14 -6.86 -12.27
CA ASN A 302 -2.27 -6.77 -13.44
C ASN A 302 -1.60 -5.40 -13.57
N ILE A 303 -2.35 -4.32 -13.34
CA ILE A 303 -1.81 -2.96 -13.43
C ILE A 303 -0.84 -2.67 -12.28
N CYS A 304 -1.16 -3.12 -11.05
CA CYS A 304 -0.29 -2.96 -9.89
C CYS A 304 1.05 -3.68 -10.07
N LEU A 305 1.00 -4.95 -10.51
CA LEU A 305 2.20 -5.74 -10.75
C LEU A 305 3.01 -5.20 -11.94
N LEU A 306 2.35 -4.75 -13.01
CA LEU A 306 3.03 -4.18 -14.17
C LEU A 306 3.77 -2.89 -13.80
N ILE A 307 3.12 -1.96 -13.07
CA ILE A 307 3.77 -0.71 -12.64
C ILE A 307 4.95 -1.01 -11.72
N ARG A 308 4.81 -1.99 -10.80
CA ARG A 308 5.90 -2.44 -9.94
C ARG A 308 7.09 -2.94 -10.75
N ASP A 309 6.84 -3.82 -11.72
CA ASP A 309 7.89 -4.40 -12.55
C ASP A 309 8.53 -3.36 -13.49
N LEU A 310 7.74 -2.38 -13.99
CA LEU A 310 8.23 -1.24 -14.76
C LEU A 310 9.21 -0.38 -13.97
N LEU A 311 8.88 -0.05 -12.71
CA LEU A 311 9.72 0.76 -11.84
C LEU A 311 10.98 0.02 -11.41
N ALA A 312 10.89 -1.31 -11.22
CA ALA A 312 12.02 -2.16 -10.90
C ALA A 312 12.88 -2.56 -12.13
N PHE A 313 12.58 -2.03 -13.31
CA PHE A 313 13.24 -2.39 -14.60
C PHE A 313 13.20 -3.89 -14.95
N LYS A 314 12.25 -4.64 -14.38
CA LYS A 314 12.05 -6.10 -14.57
C LYS A 314 10.87 -6.42 -15.50
N PHE A 315 10.65 -5.64 -16.56
CA PHE A 315 9.49 -5.79 -17.43
C PHE A 315 9.82 -6.53 -18.73
N SER A 316 8.79 -7.22 -19.23
CA SER A 316 8.80 -7.86 -20.56
C SER A 316 7.80 -7.14 -21.45
N PHE A 317 8.17 -6.92 -22.72
CA PHE A 317 7.27 -6.34 -23.71
C PHE A 317 5.98 -7.17 -23.89
N SER A 318 6.07 -8.48 -23.79
CA SER A 318 4.91 -9.38 -23.82
C SER A 318 3.95 -9.11 -22.67
N SER A 319 4.44 -8.88 -21.45
CA SER A 319 3.61 -8.58 -20.29
C SER A 319 2.86 -7.26 -20.43
N ILE A 320 3.54 -6.22 -20.93
CA ILE A 320 2.91 -4.91 -21.20
C ILE A 320 1.76 -5.07 -22.19
N THR A 321 1.99 -5.80 -23.30
CA THR A 321 0.98 -6.00 -24.35
C THR A 321 -0.24 -6.74 -23.81
N ILE A 322 -0.04 -7.82 -23.03
CA ILE A 322 -1.13 -8.62 -22.46
C ILE A 322 -1.96 -7.77 -21.47
N VAL A 323 -1.31 -7.03 -20.57
CA VAL A 323 -1.99 -6.17 -19.58
C VAL A 323 -2.76 -5.05 -20.28
N LEU A 324 -2.17 -4.39 -21.26
CA LEU A 324 -2.84 -3.33 -22.00
C LEU A 324 -4.09 -3.87 -22.74
N PHE A 325 -3.93 -4.98 -23.45
CA PHE A 325 -5.04 -5.59 -24.18
C PHE A 325 -6.15 -6.09 -23.24
N SER A 326 -5.81 -6.72 -22.13
CA SER A 326 -6.81 -7.19 -21.16
C SER A 326 -7.60 -6.03 -20.54
N ASN A 327 -6.95 -4.92 -20.15
CA ASN A 327 -7.64 -3.76 -19.59
C ASN A 327 -8.53 -3.07 -20.62
N VAL A 328 -8.09 -2.94 -21.87
CA VAL A 328 -8.92 -2.41 -22.96
C VAL A 328 -10.14 -3.30 -23.21
N ALA A 329 -9.94 -4.62 -23.26
CA ALA A 329 -11.04 -5.58 -23.45
C ALA A 329 -12.08 -5.50 -22.32
N TYR A 330 -11.62 -5.51 -21.06
CA TYR A 330 -12.52 -5.34 -19.92
C TYR A 330 -13.19 -3.96 -19.90
N GLY A 331 -12.50 -2.90 -20.29
CA GLY A 331 -13.05 -1.56 -20.43
C GLY A 331 -14.18 -1.52 -21.46
N ILE A 332 -13.97 -2.11 -22.64
CA ILE A 332 -15.00 -2.22 -23.67
C ILE A 332 -16.23 -2.98 -23.17
N ILE A 333 -16.00 -4.13 -22.52
CA ILE A 333 -17.10 -4.92 -21.94
C ILE A 333 -17.88 -4.09 -20.90
N ALA A 334 -17.19 -3.39 -20.01
CA ALA A 334 -17.81 -2.55 -18.98
C ALA A 334 -18.63 -1.41 -19.60
N VAL A 335 -18.13 -0.75 -20.65
CA VAL A 335 -18.86 0.31 -21.38
C VAL A 335 -20.10 -0.24 -22.09
N LEU A 336 -20.01 -1.43 -22.69
CA LEU A 336 -21.17 -2.09 -23.32
C LEU A 336 -22.23 -2.46 -22.28
N VAL A 337 -21.82 -2.97 -21.12
CA VAL A 337 -22.72 -3.26 -19.99
C VAL A 337 -23.39 -1.97 -19.51
N LEU A 338 -22.62 -0.90 -19.32
CA LEU A 338 -23.13 0.41 -18.94
C LEU A 338 -24.20 0.92 -19.92
N GLY A 339 -23.92 0.86 -21.23
CA GLY A 339 -24.87 1.25 -22.28
C GLY A 339 -26.16 0.41 -22.23
N LYS A 340 -26.06 -0.89 -21.97
CA LYS A 340 -27.21 -1.79 -21.83
C LYS A 340 -28.04 -1.48 -20.59
N LEU A 341 -27.37 -1.21 -19.45
CA LEU A 341 -28.05 -0.86 -18.20
C LEU A 341 -28.86 0.45 -18.35
N TYR A 342 -28.29 1.46 -18.94
CA TYR A 342 -29.00 2.74 -19.14
C TYR A 342 -30.15 2.67 -20.14
N ASN A 343 -30.12 1.73 -21.09
CA ASN A 343 -31.28 1.52 -22.02
C ASN A 343 -32.43 0.72 -21.34
N SER A 344 -32.24 0.23 -20.13
CA SER A 344 -33.29 -0.43 -19.36
C SER A 344 -34.27 0.62 -18.80
N GLU A 345 -35.55 0.52 -19.17
CA GLU A 345 -36.63 1.40 -18.73
C GLU A 345 -36.76 1.47 -17.19
N ALA A 346 -36.52 0.34 -16.52
CA ALA A 346 -36.59 0.25 -15.08
C ALA A 346 -35.56 1.17 -14.37
N ILE A 347 -34.44 1.46 -15.00
CA ILE A 347 -33.39 2.32 -14.45
C ILE A 347 -33.70 3.80 -14.74
N LEU A 348 -34.21 4.11 -15.93
CA LEU A 348 -34.52 5.48 -16.30
C LEU A 348 -35.75 6.04 -15.57
N PHE A 349 -36.74 5.23 -15.32
CA PHE A 349 -38.04 5.70 -14.84
C PHE A 349 -38.41 5.28 -13.43
N GLY A 350 -37.65 4.35 -12.80
CA GLY A 350 -37.93 3.85 -11.45
C GLY A 350 -39.43 3.56 -11.29
N ASP A 351 -39.91 2.56 -10.68
CA ASP A 351 -41.29 2.04 -10.51
C ASP A 351 -42.50 3.06 -10.57
N GLY A 352 -42.43 4.14 -11.30
CA GLY A 352 -43.44 5.18 -11.42
C GLY A 352 -44.06 5.24 -12.82
N THR A 353 -45.31 4.83 -12.92
CA THR A 353 -46.20 4.81 -14.09
C THR A 353 -46.37 6.16 -14.82
N GLY A 354 -45.70 7.25 -14.39
CA GLY A 354 -45.84 8.59 -14.97
C GLY A 354 -44.97 8.89 -16.17
N ASN A 355 -43.88 8.16 -16.39
CA ASN A 355 -42.85 8.56 -17.36
C ASN A 355 -42.88 7.82 -18.72
N VAL A 356 -43.76 6.83 -18.87
CA VAL A 356 -43.89 6.06 -20.11
C VAL A 356 -44.32 6.99 -21.26
N GLN A 357 -45.16 8.00 -20.98
CA GLN A 357 -45.63 8.96 -22.00
C GLN A 357 -44.51 9.90 -22.49
N ILE A 358 -43.52 10.23 -21.67
CA ILE A 358 -42.39 11.07 -22.07
C ILE A 358 -41.48 10.30 -23.03
N PHE A 359 -41.30 9.02 -22.77
CA PHE A 359 -40.45 8.15 -23.60
C PHE A 359 -41.08 7.87 -24.98
N GLU A 360 -42.39 7.61 -25.07
CA GLU A 360 -43.10 7.47 -26.33
C GLU A 360 -43.05 8.76 -27.16
N ARG A 361 -43.22 9.93 -26.54
CA ARG A 361 -43.07 11.21 -27.19
C ARG A 361 -41.69 11.41 -27.79
N ARG A 362 -40.65 11.05 -27.04
CA ARG A 362 -39.24 11.14 -27.47
C ARG A 362 -38.93 10.18 -28.63
N SER A 363 -39.38 8.93 -28.53
CA SER A 363 -39.23 7.95 -29.61
C SER A 363 -39.88 8.41 -30.91
N ASN A 364 -41.04 9.05 -30.83
CA ASN A 364 -41.76 9.57 -31.98
C ASN A 364 -41.14 10.83 -32.59
N MET A 365 -40.56 11.72 -31.78
CA MET A 365 -39.79 12.88 -32.25
C MET A 365 -38.51 12.48 -32.99
N ILE A 366 -37.78 11.51 -32.49
CA ILE A 366 -36.54 11.04 -33.13
C ILE A 366 -36.82 10.27 -34.44
N LYS A 367 -37.98 9.61 -34.55
CA LYS A 367 -38.39 8.89 -35.76
C LYS A 367 -39.00 9.79 -36.86
N GLY A 368 -38.95 11.10 -36.65
CA GLY A 368 -39.38 12.07 -37.69
C GLY A 368 -40.89 12.18 -37.91
N GLY A 369 -41.70 11.69 -36.97
CA GLY A 369 -43.17 11.84 -37.03
C GLY A 369 -43.61 13.12 -36.33
N VAL A 370 -44.08 14.11 -37.08
CA VAL A 370 -44.86 15.25 -36.55
C VAL A 370 -46.15 14.68 -35.98
N PRO A 371 -46.56 14.96 -34.71
CA PRO A 371 -47.83 14.49 -34.19
C PRO A 371 -48.96 15.14 -35.00
N SER A 372 -49.77 14.33 -35.68
CA SER A 372 -51.05 14.79 -36.21
C SER A 372 -51.94 15.22 -35.03
N VAL A 373 -52.40 16.43 -35.09
CA VAL A 373 -53.32 17.13 -34.16
C VAL A 373 -54.56 16.34 -33.87
#